data_ac31333604a73adcb3aaa783a26cf222
#
_entry.id   ac31333604a73adcb3aaa783a26cf222
#
_cell.length_a   1.000
_cell.length_b   1.000
_cell.length_c   1.000
_cell.angle_alpha   90.00
_cell.angle_beta   90.00
_cell.angle_gamma   90.00
#
_symmetry.space_group_name_H-M   'P 1'
#
loop_
_entity.id
_entity.type
_entity.pdbx_description
1 polymer ?
#
loop_
_entity_poly.entity_id
_entity_poly.type
_entity_poly.pdbx_seq_one_letter_code
_entity_poly.pdbx_strand_id
1 'polypeptide(L)'
;FDDPFATWEHDSEIKIAADIDAELCCTIGKVIFEEKLSEDPSVKKLLSPAIKALTDTSLAAANRFSQATTTEIRAYFAANPLRRLVSRSELIPVRADRDRALVGAWYEFFPRSEGAIKKSDGSIVSGTFATATKRLPGVAAMGFDVLYLPPVHPIGYSHRKGKNNSLAATEDDCGVPWAIGNADGGHDAINPALGTMKDFEDFVKAATKQGLEIAMDLALQTSPDHPWVKTNPEWFNKRADGTIAYAENPPQKYQDIYPINFDADYEGIRNEVLRI
;
A
#
# COMPACT_ATOMS: atom_id res chain seq x y z
N PHE A 1 25.39 10.04 17.81
CA PHE A 1 26.38 11.00 17.30
C PHE A 1 26.38 12.26 18.14
N ASP A 2 27.50 12.96 18.13
CA ASP A 2 27.65 14.28 18.68
C ASP A 2 27.28 15.34 17.62
N ASP A 3 26.54 16.40 18.03
CA ASP A 3 26.19 17.54 17.18
C ASP A 3 26.94 18.77 17.65
N PRO A 4 28.05 19.16 16.98
CA PRO A 4 28.87 20.25 17.41
C PRO A 4 28.15 21.60 17.40
N PHE A 5 27.19 21.80 16.47
CA PHE A 5 26.45 23.06 16.41
C PHE A 5 25.49 23.20 17.61
N ALA A 6 24.74 22.15 17.92
CA ALA A 6 23.80 22.14 19.04
C ALA A 6 24.54 22.33 20.39
N THR A 7 25.68 21.65 20.57
CA THR A 7 26.51 21.79 21.75
C THR A 7 27.09 23.22 21.85
N TRP A 8 27.65 23.74 20.76
CA TRP A 8 28.21 25.11 20.71
C TRP A 8 27.14 26.15 20.98
N GLU A 9 25.96 26.02 20.38
CA GLU A 9 24.87 26.99 20.56
C GLU A 9 24.45 27.05 22.03
N HIS A 10 24.18 25.91 22.65
CA HIS A 10 23.78 25.80 24.05
C HIS A 10 24.84 26.41 25.00
N ASP A 11 26.09 25.98 24.86
CA ASP A 11 27.17 26.43 25.75
C ASP A 11 27.50 27.91 25.55
N SER A 12 27.49 28.40 24.30
CA SER A 12 27.78 29.78 23.97
C SER A 12 26.71 30.74 24.48
N GLU A 13 25.44 30.36 24.43
CA GLU A 13 24.35 31.18 24.99
C GLU A 13 24.58 31.45 26.47
N ILE A 14 24.93 30.42 27.24
CA ILE A 14 25.19 30.51 28.69
C ILE A 14 26.48 31.31 28.97
N LYS A 15 27.59 31.01 28.28
CA LYS A 15 28.89 31.62 28.52
C LYS A 15 28.92 33.10 28.14
N ILE A 16 28.34 33.46 26.99
CA ILE A 16 28.29 34.86 26.52
C ILE A 16 27.43 35.70 27.46
N ALA A 17 26.30 35.16 27.95
CA ALA A 17 25.46 35.84 28.93
C ALA A 17 26.17 36.10 30.28
N ALA A 18 27.11 35.21 30.65
CA ALA A 18 27.91 35.31 31.86
C ALA A 18 29.23 36.06 31.67
N ASP A 19 29.52 36.57 30.45
CA ASP A 19 30.80 37.17 30.05
C ASP A 19 32.00 36.25 30.28
N ILE A 20 31.81 34.95 30.05
CA ILE A 20 32.86 33.93 30.19
C ILE A 20 33.22 33.40 28.78
N ASP A 21 34.49 33.46 28.44
CA ASP A 21 35.04 32.94 27.18
C ASP A 21 34.30 33.43 25.90
N ALA A 22 33.68 34.62 25.94
CA ALA A 22 32.81 35.12 24.89
C ALA A 22 33.48 35.18 23.51
N GLU A 23 34.75 35.62 23.43
CA GLU A 23 35.53 35.62 22.19
C GLU A 23 35.86 34.21 21.70
N LEU A 24 36.12 33.29 22.62
CA LEU A 24 36.36 31.89 22.28
C LEU A 24 35.09 31.24 21.72
N CYS A 25 33.92 31.52 22.28
CA CYS A 25 32.63 31.04 21.76
C CYS A 25 32.42 31.48 20.30
N CYS A 26 32.72 32.75 19.98
CA CYS A 26 32.62 33.24 18.59
C CYS A 26 33.62 32.52 17.66
N THR A 27 34.84 32.25 18.15
CA THR A 27 35.88 31.55 17.40
C THR A 27 35.48 30.10 17.12
N ILE A 28 34.95 29.38 18.12
CA ILE A 28 34.45 28.00 17.96
C ILE A 28 33.31 27.97 16.94
N GLY A 29 32.35 28.88 17.06
CA GLY A 29 31.24 29.00 16.11
C GLY A 29 31.72 29.15 14.67
N LYS A 30 32.68 30.06 14.45
CA LYS A 30 33.31 30.24 13.13
C LYS A 30 33.82 28.91 12.55
N VAL A 31 34.58 28.14 13.35
CA VAL A 31 35.17 26.87 12.90
C VAL A 31 34.07 25.85 12.51
N ILE A 32 33.00 25.75 13.29
CA ILE A 32 31.85 24.86 13.03
C ILE A 32 31.17 25.28 11.71
N PHE A 33 30.97 26.58 11.47
CA PHE A 33 30.35 27.05 10.24
C PHE A 33 31.22 26.84 9.01
N GLU A 34 32.56 27.04 9.14
CA GLU A 34 33.50 26.75 8.06
C GLU A 34 33.58 25.27 7.73
N GLU A 35 33.53 24.41 8.74
CA GLU A 35 33.43 22.96 8.56
C GLU A 35 32.16 22.60 7.76
N LYS A 36 31.01 23.13 8.19
CA LYS A 36 29.74 22.89 7.49
C LYS A 36 29.73 23.42 6.06
N LEU A 37 30.30 24.57 5.83
CA LEU A 37 30.45 25.13 4.49
C LEU A 37 31.37 24.30 3.59
N SER A 38 32.38 23.65 4.17
CA SER A 38 33.25 22.70 3.46
C SER A 38 32.52 21.42 3.08
N GLU A 39 31.61 20.89 3.95
CA GLU A 39 30.77 19.74 3.65
C GLU A 39 29.69 20.07 2.62
N ASP A 40 29.06 21.22 2.74
CA ASP A 40 27.96 21.66 1.86
C ASP A 40 28.21 23.06 1.33
N PRO A 41 28.89 23.21 0.18
CA PRO A 41 29.15 24.53 -0.42
C PRO A 41 27.87 25.25 -0.87
N SER A 42 26.73 24.58 -1.02
CA SER A 42 25.48 25.19 -1.49
C SER A 42 24.92 26.22 -0.51
N VAL A 43 25.24 26.07 0.79
CA VAL A 43 24.74 26.95 1.86
C VAL A 43 25.58 28.23 2.07
N LYS A 44 26.50 28.51 1.18
CA LYS A 44 27.39 29.69 1.27
C LYS A 44 26.62 30.98 1.49
N LYS A 45 25.49 31.18 0.84
CA LYS A 45 24.65 32.36 0.99
C LYS A 45 24.11 32.55 2.40
N LEU A 46 23.76 31.42 3.05
CA LEU A 46 23.24 31.41 4.41
C LEU A 46 24.34 31.58 5.46
N LEU A 47 25.44 30.83 5.35
CA LEU A 47 26.45 30.76 6.41
C LEU A 47 27.53 31.84 6.33
N SER A 48 27.87 32.39 5.15
CA SER A 48 28.92 33.43 5.03
C SER A 48 28.64 34.69 5.81
N PRO A 49 27.40 35.22 5.88
CA PRO A 49 27.10 36.37 6.73
C PRO A 49 27.33 36.09 8.23
N ALA A 50 26.95 34.88 8.68
CA ALA A 50 27.15 34.44 10.06
C ALA A 50 28.65 34.30 10.41
N ILE A 51 29.45 33.71 9.52
CA ILE A 51 30.91 33.59 9.68
C ILE A 51 31.53 35.01 9.79
N LYS A 52 31.10 35.94 8.94
CA LYS A 52 31.56 37.32 8.97
C LYS A 52 31.19 38.00 10.30
N ALA A 53 29.95 37.82 10.75
CA ALA A 53 29.50 38.36 12.04
C ALA A 53 30.31 37.80 13.20
N LEU A 54 30.55 36.51 13.26
CA LEU A 54 31.36 35.87 14.33
C LEU A 54 32.80 36.39 14.39
N THR A 55 33.34 36.90 13.28
CA THR A 55 34.71 37.46 13.20
C THR A 55 34.77 38.96 13.37
N ASP A 56 33.66 39.68 13.44
CA ASP A 56 33.62 41.13 13.56
C ASP A 56 33.77 41.56 15.01
N THR A 57 35.01 41.81 15.43
CA THR A 57 35.34 42.26 16.79
C THR A 57 34.88 43.68 17.13
N SER A 58 34.33 44.41 16.17
CA SER A 58 33.68 45.70 16.44
C SER A 58 32.30 45.56 17.08
N LEU A 59 31.72 44.37 17.00
CA LEU A 59 30.41 44.01 17.60
C LEU A 59 30.61 43.27 18.92
N ALA A 60 29.70 43.51 19.86
CA ALA A 60 29.66 42.71 21.09
C ALA A 60 29.41 41.20 20.77
N ALA A 61 30.01 40.32 21.53
CA ALA A 61 29.90 38.88 21.33
C ALA A 61 28.43 38.37 21.26
N ALA A 62 27.55 38.94 22.09
CA ALA A 62 26.12 38.61 22.08
C ALA A 62 25.45 38.95 20.73
N ASN A 63 25.83 40.09 20.12
CA ASN A 63 25.28 40.45 18.80
C ASN A 63 25.83 39.57 17.69
N ARG A 64 27.09 39.16 17.77
CA ARG A 64 27.73 38.21 16.83
C ARG A 64 27.06 36.84 16.92
N PHE A 65 26.86 36.33 18.12
CA PHE A 65 26.17 35.07 18.40
C PHE A 65 24.73 35.12 17.88
N SER A 66 23.97 36.18 18.17
CA SER A 66 22.59 36.31 17.67
C SER A 66 22.50 36.28 16.13
N GLN A 67 23.46 36.86 15.42
CA GLN A 67 23.51 36.80 13.95
C GLN A 67 23.89 35.42 13.42
N ALA A 68 24.58 34.60 14.21
CA ALA A 68 24.95 33.24 13.87
C ALA A 68 23.91 32.18 14.30
N THR A 69 22.91 32.59 15.09
CA THR A 69 21.86 31.68 15.61
C THR A 69 20.45 32.13 15.21
N THR A 70 20.30 32.64 13.99
CA THR A 70 19.00 33.01 13.44
C THR A 70 18.10 31.78 13.28
N THR A 71 16.79 31.99 13.25
CA THR A 71 15.81 30.90 13.04
C THR A 71 16.12 30.09 11.79
N GLU A 72 16.56 30.72 10.72
CA GLU A 72 16.89 30.06 9.45
C GLU A 72 18.14 29.17 9.59
N ILE A 73 19.19 29.66 10.27
CA ILE A 73 20.42 28.90 10.54
C ILE A 73 20.11 27.67 11.44
N ARG A 74 19.36 27.89 12.52
CA ARG A 74 18.90 26.80 13.41
C ARG A 74 18.14 25.74 12.65
N ALA A 75 17.18 26.15 11.83
CA ALA A 75 16.39 25.19 11.00
C ALA A 75 17.28 24.42 10.02
N TYR A 76 18.28 25.09 9.42
CA TYR A 76 19.21 24.42 8.53
C TYR A 76 20.04 23.34 9.25
N PHE A 77 20.67 23.69 10.40
CA PHE A 77 21.48 22.74 11.16
C PHE A 77 20.64 21.60 11.76
N ALA A 78 19.42 21.89 12.18
CA ALA A 78 18.50 20.84 12.65
C ALA A 78 18.17 19.81 11.55
N ALA A 79 18.00 20.26 10.31
CA ALA A 79 17.77 19.40 9.16
C ALA A 79 19.04 18.72 8.64
N ASN A 80 20.19 19.36 8.80
CA ASN A 80 21.49 18.94 8.24
C ASN A 80 22.61 19.01 9.30
N PRO A 81 22.52 18.25 10.40
CA PRO A 81 23.50 18.36 11.49
C PRO A 81 24.90 17.94 11.05
N LEU A 82 25.93 18.54 11.62
CA LEU A 82 27.26 17.97 11.66
C LEU A 82 27.22 16.74 12.57
N ARG A 83 27.80 15.63 12.13
CA ARG A 83 27.75 14.38 12.89
C ARG A 83 29.13 13.88 13.21
N ARG A 84 29.56 14.07 14.45
CA ARG A 84 30.83 13.53 14.97
C ARG A 84 30.57 12.29 15.83
N LEU A 85 31.59 11.48 16.02
CA LEU A 85 31.56 10.28 16.88
C LEU A 85 30.37 9.36 16.53
N VAL A 86 30.13 9.13 15.23
CA VAL A 86 29.00 8.35 14.75
C VAL A 86 29.18 6.89 15.12
N SER A 87 28.28 6.34 15.94
CA SER A 87 28.08 4.90 16.11
C SER A 87 26.83 4.47 15.35
N ARG A 88 26.83 3.24 14.87
CA ARG A 88 25.67 2.66 14.16
C ARG A 88 25.13 1.48 14.97
N SER A 89 23.83 1.46 15.20
CA SER A 89 23.13 0.24 15.62
C SER A 89 22.83 -0.64 14.41
N GLU A 90 22.35 -1.84 14.65
CA GLU A 90 21.69 -2.62 13.61
C GLU A 90 20.46 -1.86 13.08
N LEU A 91 20.12 -2.14 11.82
CA LEU A 91 18.91 -1.58 11.22
C LEU A 91 17.69 -2.18 11.90
N ILE A 92 16.93 -1.35 12.57
CA ILE A 92 15.64 -1.73 13.15
C ILE A 92 14.56 -1.35 12.12
N PRO A 93 13.84 -2.34 11.56
CA PRO A 93 12.76 -2.04 10.63
C PRO A 93 11.63 -1.33 11.38
N VAL A 94 11.25 -0.17 10.90
CA VAL A 94 10.07 0.57 11.39
C VAL A 94 9.05 0.62 10.27
N ARG A 95 7.87 0.07 10.53
CA ARG A 95 6.73 0.17 9.63
C ARG A 95 5.82 1.30 10.08
N ALA A 96 5.62 2.28 9.22
CA ALA A 96 4.62 3.33 9.39
C ALA A 96 3.42 2.95 8.51
N ASP A 97 2.34 2.54 9.13
CA ASP A 97 1.09 2.30 8.42
C ASP A 97 0.38 3.63 8.15
N ARG A 98 -0.47 3.66 7.12
CA ARG A 98 -1.31 4.80 6.81
C ARG A 98 -2.47 4.91 7.82
N ASP A 99 -3.03 6.10 7.98
CA ASP A 99 -4.09 6.38 8.98
C ASP A 99 -5.31 5.46 8.80
N ARG A 100 -5.67 5.15 7.55
CA ARG A 100 -6.80 4.26 7.23
C ARG A 100 -6.60 2.80 7.67
N ALA A 101 -5.38 2.40 8.01
CA ALA A 101 -5.13 1.08 8.61
C ALA A 101 -5.67 0.97 10.06
N LEU A 102 -5.88 2.10 10.74
CA LEU A 102 -6.42 2.13 12.11
C LEU A 102 -7.95 2.05 12.11
N VAL A 103 -8.60 2.75 11.19
CA VAL A 103 -10.07 2.83 11.10
C VAL A 103 -10.48 2.92 9.63
N GLY A 104 -11.38 2.04 9.20
CA GLY A 104 -11.97 2.09 7.88
C GLY A 104 -13.35 1.42 7.88
N ALA A 105 -14.31 2.01 7.17
CA ALA A 105 -15.63 1.44 6.94
C ALA A 105 -15.67 0.80 5.55
N TRP A 106 -16.04 -0.48 5.48
CA TRP A 106 -16.04 -1.27 4.27
C TRP A 106 -17.45 -1.55 3.80
N TYR A 107 -17.69 -1.42 2.50
CA TYR A 107 -18.93 -1.79 1.83
C TYR A 107 -18.65 -2.87 0.80
N GLU A 108 -19.46 -3.92 0.77
CA GLU A 108 -19.36 -5.01 -0.19
C GLU A 108 -20.49 -4.96 -1.20
N PHE A 109 -20.17 -5.15 -2.47
CA PHE A 109 -21.16 -5.50 -3.49
C PHE A 109 -20.56 -6.40 -4.59
N PHE A 110 -21.44 -7.12 -5.27
CA PHE A 110 -21.10 -7.86 -6.48
C PHE A 110 -21.29 -6.95 -7.69
N PRO A 111 -20.25 -6.65 -8.51
CA PRO A 111 -20.39 -5.83 -9.70
C PRO A 111 -21.49 -6.32 -10.65
N ARG A 112 -21.67 -7.65 -10.74
CA ARG A 112 -22.74 -8.26 -11.53
C ARG A 112 -24.16 -7.90 -11.06
N SER A 113 -24.36 -7.54 -9.81
CA SER A 113 -25.64 -7.19 -9.24
C SER A 113 -25.97 -5.72 -9.45
N GLU A 114 -24.94 -4.87 -9.55
CA GLU A 114 -25.11 -3.43 -9.67
C GLU A 114 -25.50 -3.03 -11.10
N GLY A 115 -26.75 -2.59 -11.25
CA GLY A 115 -27.35 -2.28 -12.55
C GLY A 115 -27.83 -3.51 -13.33
N ALA A 116 -27.95 -4.67 -12.68
CA ALA A 116 -28.59 -5.85 -13.26
C ALA A 116 -30.06 -5.57 -13.58
N ILE A 117 -30.53 -6.11 -14.71
CA ILE A 117 -31.91 -5.89 -15.19
C ILE A 117 -32.61 -7.24 -15.36
N LYS A 118 -33.75 -7.41 -14.69
CA LYS A 118 -34.67 -8.53 -14.95
C LYS A 118 -35.59 -8.18 -16.12
N LYS A 119 -35.50 -8.96 -17.18
CA LYS A 119 -36.36 -8.80 -18.35
C LYS A 119 -37.76 -9.37 -18.11
N SER A 120 -38.71 -9.05 -19.03
CA SER A 120 -40.11 -9.52 -18.98
C SER A 120 -40.25 -11.03 -19.11
N ASP A 121 -39.28 -11.70 -19.77
CA ASP A 121 -39.21 -13.15 -19.92
C ASP A 121 -38.60 -13.86 -18.68
N GLY A 122 -38.21 -13.09 -17.65
CA GLY A 122 -37.60 -13.57 -16.43
C GLY A 122 -36.10 -13.77 -16.51
N SER A 123 -35.45 -13.60 -17.66
CA SER A 123 -34.00 -13.62 -17.80
C SER A 123 -33.36 -12.39 -17.12
N ILE A 124 -32.11 -12.56 -16.71
CA ILE A 124 -31.35 -11.50 -16.02
C ILE A 124 -30.18 -11.09 -16.91
N VAL A 125 -30.07 -9.79 -17.17
CA VAL A 125 -28.84 -9.20 -17.70
C VAL A 125 -28.00 -8.76 -16.52
N SER A 126 -26.83 -9.37 -16.38
CA SER A 126 -25.86 -9.01 -15.31
C SER A 126 -25.39 -7.58 -15.43
N GLY A 127 -25.11 -6.96 -14.30
CA GLY A 127 -24.32 -5.74 -14.24
C GLY A 127 -22.88 -5.97 -14.68
N THR A 128 -22.17 -4.89 -14.94
CA THR A 128 -20.77 -4.83 -15.37
C THR A 128 -20.02 -3.80 -14.55
N PHE A 129 -18.70 -3.66 -14.71
CA PHE A 129 -17.95 -2.57 -14.08
C PHE A 129 -18.50 -1.19 -14.49
N ALA A 130 -18.92 -1.03 -15.74
CA ALA A 130 -19.50 0.22 -16.22
C ALA A 130 -20.84 0.57 -15.53
N THR A 131 -21.69 -0.43 -15.27
CA THR A 131 -22.94 -0.21 -14.52
C THR A 131 -22.68 -0.03 -13.02
N ALA A 132 -21.76 -0.79 -12.45
CA ALA A 132 -21.37 -0.71 -11.03
C ALA A 132 -20.73 0.64 -10.67
N THR A 133 -20.03 1.28 -11.61
CA THR A 133 -19.47 2.64 -11.44
C THR A 133 -20.53 3.65 -11.02
N LYS A 134 -21.77 3.50 -11.47
CA LYS A 134 -22.87 4.40 -11.12
C LYS A 134 -23.27 4.32 -9.64
N ARG A 135 -22.91 3.23 -8.95
CA ARG A 135 -23.21 3.04 -7.52
C ARG A 135 -22.21 3.75 -6.62
N LEU A 136 -20.96 3.99 -7.08
CA LEU A 136 -19.86 4.51 -6.29
C LEU A 136 -20.18 5.82 -5.53
N PRO A 137 -20.81 6.84 -6.13
CA PRO A 137 -21.17 8.05 -5.39
C PRO A 137 -22.10 7.78 -4.20
N GLY A 138 -23.03 6.83 -4.35
CA GLY A 138 -23.93 6.43 -3.26
C GLY A 138 -23.20 5.72 -2.12
N VAL A 139 -22.19 4.90 -2.41
CA VAL A 139 -21.35 4.23 -1.40
C VAL A 139 -20.52 5.27 -0.63
N ALA A 140 -19.88 6.19 -1.34
CA ALA A 140 -19.12 7.28 -0.74
C ALA A 140 -20.00 8.19 0.13
N ALA A 141 -21.20 8.53 -0.33
CA ALA A 141 -22.16 9.37 0.40
C ALA A 141 -22.65 8.72 1.72
N MET A 142 -22.60 7.40 1.83
CA MET A 142 -22.88 6.68 3.08
C MET A 142 -21.72 6.73 4.09
N GLY A 143 -20.56 7.28 3.70
CA GLY A 143 -19.39 7.41 4.57
C GLY A 143 -18.46 6.18 4.60
N PHE A 144 -18.56 5.28 3.61
CA PHE A 144 -17.62 4.18 3.47
C PHE A 144 -16.30 4.64 2.85
N ASP A 145 -15.22 3.98 3.26
CA ASP A 145 -13.84 4.26 2.84
C ASP A 145 -13.32 3.25 1.81
N VAL A 146 -13.77 2.01 1.93
CA VAL A 146 -13.29 0.89 1.14
C VAL A 146 -14.48 0.16 0.53
N LEU A 147 -14.38 -0.10 -0.75
CA LEU A 147 -15.30 -0.99 -1.46
C LEU A 147 -14.64 -2.36 -1.63
N TYR A 148 -15.23 -3.37 -1.00
CA TYR A 148 -14.81 -4.75 -1.14
C TYR A 148 -15.53 -5.43 -2.30
N LEU A 149 -14.77 -6.10 -3.16
CA LEU A 149 -15.28 -6.87 -4.29
C LEU A 149 -15.01 -8.36 -4.06
N PRO A 150 -16.03 -9.23 -4.09
CA PRO A 150 -15.82 -10.65 -4.31
C PRO A 150 -15.03 -10.92 -5.59
N PRO A 151 -14.48 -12.14 -5.79
CA PRO A 151 -13.65 -12.41 -6.96
C PRO A 151 -14.30 -11.99 -8.27
N VAL A 152 -13.55 -11.28 -9.10
CA VAL A 152 -14.00 -10.72 -10.39
C VAL A 152 -13.47 -11.52 -11.58
N HIS A 153 -12.90 -12.67 -11.32
CA HIS A 153 -12.23 -13.55 -12.28
C HIS A 153 -13.23 -14.41 -13.08
N PRO A 154 -12.79 -15.04 -14.18
CA PRO A 154 -13.60 -16.05 -14.87
C PRO A 154 -14.05 -17.14 -13.91
N ILE A 155 -15.28 -17.65 -14.09
CA ILE A 155 -15.90 -18.66 -13.24
C ILE A 155 -15.95 -19.98 -13.99
N GLY A 156 -15.61 -21.08 -13.31
CA GLY A 156 -15.65 -22.42 -13.89
C GLY A 156 -17.03 -22.86 -14.37
N TYR A 157 -17.04 -23.82 -15.27
CA TYR A 157 -18.26 -24.44 -15.81
C TYR A 157 -18.53 -25.81 -15.17
N SER A 158 -17.48 -26.57 -14.86
CA SER A 158 -17.60 -27.90 -14.27
C SER A 158 -18.20 -27.81 -12.87
N HIS A 159 -19.25 -28.59 -12.63
CA HIS A 159 -20.02 -28.60 -11.38
C HIS A 159 -20.57 -27.22 -10.96
N ARG A 160 -20.76 -26.32 -11.93
CA ARG A 160 -21.28 -24.97 -11.68
C ARG A 160 -22.57 -25.02 -10.87
N LYS A 161 -22.68 -24.14 -9.89
CA LYS A 161 -23.89 -24.00 -9.07
C LYS A 161 -24.92 -23.14 -9.78
N GLY A 162 -26.18 -23.56 -9.68
CA GLY A 162 -27.34 -22.79 -10.12
C GLY A 162 -27.91 -21.91 -9.01
N LYS A 163 -29.10 -21.37 -9.27
CA LYS A 163 -29.86 -20.51 -8.34
C LYS A 163 -30.03 -21.19 -6.98
N ASN A 164 -29.90 -20.41 -5.91
CA ASN A 164 -30.00 -20.89 -4.53
C ASN A 164 -29.06 -22.07 -4.21
N ASN A 165 -27.86 -22.05 -4.80
CA ASN A 165 -26.84 -23.10 -4.62
C ASN A 165 -27.28 -24.49 -5.14
N SER A 166 -28.18 -24.53 -6.12
CA SER A 166 -28.59 -25.79 -6.78
C SER A 166 -27.39 -26.49 -7.39
N LEU A 167 -27.36 -27.81 -7.31
CA LEU A 167 -26.31 -28.64 -7.92
C LEU A 167 -26.42 -28.74 -9.46
N ALA A 168 -27.55 -28.31 -10.02
CA ALA A 168 -27.78 -28.24 -11.46
C ALA A 168 -27.86 -26.77 -11.88
N ALA A 169 -26.89 -26.36 -12.69
CA ALA A 169 -26.90 -25.05 -13.32
C ALA A 169 -27.55 -25.09 -14.70
N THR A 170 -28.20 -24.02 -15.07
CA THR A 170 -28.65 -23.73 -16.44
C THR A 170 -27.63 -22.85 -17.16
N GLU A 171 -27.79 -22.61 -18.47
CA GLU A 171 -26.92 -21.72 -19.24
C GLU A 171 -26.94 -20.28 -18.72
N ASP A 172 -28.06 -19.85 -18.12
CA ASP A 172 -28.21 -18.51 -17.54
C ASP A 172 -27.57 -18.34 -16.15
N ASP A 173 -27.12 -19.42 -15.53
CA ASP A 173 -26.54 -19.38 -14.20
C ASP A 173 -25.06 -18.95 -14.25
N CYS A 174 -24.75 -17.88 -13.55
CA CYS A 174 -23.40 -17.30 -13.53
C CYS A 174 -22.39 -18.12 -12.70
N GLY A 175 -22.87 -19.07 -11.90
CA GLY A 175 -22.01 -19.83 -10.97
C GLY A 175 -21.59 -19.01 -9.73
N VAL A 176 -20.62 -19.54 -9.00
CA VAL A 176 -20.08 -18.97 -7.77
C VAL A 176 -18.77 -18.25 -8.09
N PRO A 177 -18.60 -16.96 -7.71
CA PRO A 177 -17.38 -16.20 -8.00
C PRO A 177 -16.11 -16.83 -7.45
N TRP A 178 -16.21 -17.58 -6.36
CA TRP A 178 -15.10 -18.28 -5.74
C TRP A 178 -14.65 -19.56 -6.45
N ALA A 179 -15.44 -20.07 -7.41
CA ALA A 179 -15.03 -21.13 -8.32
C ALA A 179 -14.22 -20.55 -9.49
N ILE A 180 -13.03 -20.02 -9.18
CA ILE A 180 -12.21 -19.21 -10.06
C ILE A 180 -11.59 -20.04 -11.18
N GLY A 181 -11.68 -19.53 -12.40
CA GLY A 181 -10.93 -19.99 -13.58
C GLY A 181 -11.74 -20.85 -14.54
N ASN A 182 -11.49 -20.60 -15.81
CA ASN A 182 -11.95 -21.37 -16.96
C ASN A 182 -11.01 -21.13 -18.16
N ALA A 183 -11.46 -21.37 -19.39
CA ALA A 183 -10.68 -21.16 -20.60
C ALA A 183 -10.30 -19.68 -20.85
N ASP A 184 -11.03 -18.73 -20.26
CA ASP A 184 -10.76 -17.29 -20.37
C ASP A 184 -9.64 -16.82 -19.41
N GLY A 185 -9.19 -17.65 -18.49
CA GLY A 185 -8.10 -17.39 -17.55
C GLY A 185 -8.40 -17.75 -16.11
N GLY A 186 -7.51 -17.34 -15.21
CA GLY A 186 -7.55 -17.58 -13.77
C GLY A 186 -7.57 -16.30 -12.96
N HIS A 187 -6.77 -16.27 -11.89
CA HIS A 187 -6.70 -15.15 -10.96
C HIS A 187 -6.12 -13.85 -11.56
N ASP A 188 -5.45 -13.92 -12.68
CA ASP A 188 -4.89 -12.78 -13.43
C ASP A 188 -5.78 -12.29 -14.58
N ALA A 189 -7.00 -12.82 -14.69
CA ALA A 189 -7.94 -12.48 -15.73
C ALA A 189 -9.23 -11.87 -15.14
N ILE A 190 -9.85 -10.99 -15.90
CA ILE A 190 -11.17 -10.43 -15.60
C ILE A 190 -12.25 -11.28 -16.27
N ASN A 191 -13.34 -11.55 -15.54
CA ASN A 191 -14.51 -12.23 -16.08
C ASN A 191 -15.09 -11.41 -17.25
N PRO A 192 -15.14 -11.95 -18.49
CA PRO A 192 -15.64 -11.22 -19.64
C PRO A 192 -17.07 -10.70 -19.48
N ALA A 193 -17.90 -11.36 -18.65
CA ALA A 193 -19.26 -10.90 -18.35
C ALA A 193 -19.28 -9.61 -17.52
N LEU A 194 -18.18 -9.22 -16.84
CA LEU A 194 -18.06 -7.98 -16.09
C LEU A 194 -17.46 -6.84 -16.93
N GLY A 195 -16.72 -7.18 -17.99
CA GLY A 195 -15.99 -6.27 -18.84
C GLY A 195 -14.55 -6.71 -19.11
N THR A 196 -13.72 -5.79 -19.54
CA THR A 196 -12.30 -5.97 -19.82
C THR A 196 -11.44 -5.51 -18.63
N MET A 197 -10.13 -5.78 -18.68
CA MET A 197 -9.16 -5.21 -17.74
C MET A 197 -9.22 -3.67 -17.73
N LYS A 198 -9.41 -3.06 -18.92
CA LYS A 198 -9.58 -1.61 -19.05
C LYS A 198 -10.82 -1.10 -18.30
N ASP A 199 -11.93 -1.83 -18.36
CA ASP A 199 -13.16 -1.45 -17.65
C ASP A 199 -12.96 -1.56 -16.13
N PHE A 200 -12.21 -2.55 -15.66
CA PHE A 200 -11.83 -2.67 -14.25
C PHE A 200 -10.92 -1.51 -13.80
N GLU A 201 -9.88 -1.16 -14.59
CA GLU A 201 -9.03 -0.02 -14.29
C GLU A 201 -9.82 1.30 -14.23
N ASP A 202 -10.75 1.49 -15.14
CA ASP A 202 -11.60 2.69 -15.17
C ASP A 202 -12.56 2.73 -13.98
N PHE A 203 -13.06 1.57 -13.54
CA PHE A 203 -13.84 1.43 -12.31
C PHE A 203 -13.01 1.81 -11.07
N VAL A 204 -11.77 1.31 -10.95
CA VAL A 204 -10.84 1.66 -9.85
C VAL A 204 -10.56 3.17 -9.83
N LYS A 205 -10.30 3.77 -11.00
CA LYS A 205 -10.09 5.23 -11.12
C LYS A 205 -11.34 6.03 -10.70
N ALA A 206 -12.53 5.53 -11.04
CA ALA A 206 -13.78 6.15 -10.65
C ALA A 206 -14.01 6.05 -9.12
N ALA A 207 -13.69 4.92 -8.50
CA ALA A 207 -13.74 4.74 -7.05
C ALA A 207 -12.78 5.73 -6.34
N THR A 208 -11.54 5.81 -6.80
CA THR A 208 -10.53 6.73 -6.26
C THR A 208 -11.00 8.20 -6.31
N LYS A 209 -11.68 8.62 -7.39
CA LYS A 209 -12.26 9.96 -7.50
C LYS A 209 -13.36 10.25 -6.48
N GLN A 210 -14.01 9.21 -5.96
CA GLN A 210 -15.00 9.31 -4.87
C GLN A 210 -14.37 9.18 -3.48
N GLY A 211 -13.04 9.04 -3.37
CA GLY A 211 -12.34 8.80 -2.12
C GLY A 211 -12.42 7.36 -1.61
N LEU A 212 -12.93 6.43 -2.45
CA LEU A 212 -13.02 5.01 -2.12
C LEU A 212 -11.75 4.25 -2.56
N GLU A 213 -11.27 3.37 -1.71
CA GLU A 213 -10.27 2.36 -2.05
C GLU A 213 -10.95 1.06 -2.47
N ILE A 214 -10.31 0.29 -3.34
CA ILE A 214 -10.79 -1.03 -3.72
C ILE A 214 -10.01 -2.10 -2.95
N ALA A 215 -10.74 -2.98 -2.27
CA ALA A 215 -10.23 -4.24 -1.75
C ALA A 215 -10.85 -5.38 -2.57
N MET A 216 -10.02 -6.19 -3.19
CA MET A 216 -10.46 -7.33 -3.98
C MET A 216 -10.16 -8.63 -3.23
N ASP A 217 -11.10 -9.57 -3.24
CA ASP A 217 -10.92 -10.88 -2.64
C ASP A 217 -9.85 -11.69 -3.40
N LEU A 218 -8.79 -12.07 -2.70
CA LEU A 218 -7.77 -12.99 -3.21
C LEU A 218 -8.08 -14.40 -2.67
N ALA A 219 -9.07 -15.05 -3.26
CA ALA A 219 -9.46 -16.41 -2.90
C ALA A 219 -8.52 -17.43 -3.55
N LEU A 220 -7.56 -17.96 -2.80
CA LEU A 220 -6.56 -18.92 -3.27
C LEU A 220 -7.15 -20.33 -3.35
N GLN A 221 -8.09 -20.50 -4.25
CA GLN A 221 -8.76 -21.76 -4.63
C GLN A 221 -9.19 -21.67 -6.10
N THR A 222 -9.47 -22.79 -6.73
CA THR A 222 -9.75 -22.83 -8.17
C THR A 222 -11.04 -23.57 -8.47
N SER A 223 -11.60 -23.35 -9.66
CA SER A 223 -12.54 -24.29 -10.24
C SER A 223 -11.79 -25.50 -10.83
N PRO A 224 -12.49 -26.59 -11.17
CA PRO A 224 -11.90 -27.71 -11.92
C PRO A 224 -11.36 -27.30 -13.32
N ASP A 225 -11.86 -26.20 -13.88
CA ASP A 225 -11.52 -25.73 -15.22
C ASP A 225 -10.36 -24.73 -15.24
N HIS A 226 -9.81 -24.36 -14.06
CA HIS A 226 -8.73 -23.42 -13.93
C HIS A 226 -7.47 -23.87 -14.67
N PRO A 227 -6.73 -22.99 -15.35
CA PRO A 227 -5.47 -23.34 -16.01
C PRO A 227 -4.49 -24.14 -15.15
N TRP A 228 -4.33 -23.79 -13.86
CA TRP A 228 -3.43 -24.46 -12.93
C TRP A 228 -3.75 -25.97 -12.73
N VAL A 229 -4.99 -26.37 -12.86
CA VAL A 229 -5.36 -27.79 -12.75
C VAL A 229 -4.65 -28.64 -13.80
N LYS A 230 -4.33 -28.04 -14.98
CA LYS A 230 -3.60 -28.67 -16.06
C LYS A 230 -2.10 -28.43 -16.03
N THR A 231 -1.69 -27.20 -15.67
CA THR A 231 -0.28 -26.79 -15.71
C THR A 231 0.48 -27.20 -14.45
N ASN A 232 -0.19 -27.24 -13.30
CA ASN A 232 0.39 -27.50 -11.99
C ASN A 232 -0.48 -28.46 -11.18
N PRO A 233 -0.76 -29.68 -11.67
CA PRO A 233 -1.68 -30.62 -11.02
C PRO A 233 -1.18 -31.08 -9.64
N GLU A 234 0.11 -30.94 -9.34
CA GLU A 234 0.72 -31.18 -8.04
C GLU A 234 0.26 -30.21 -6.94
N TRP A 235 -0.25 -29.03 -7.31
CA TRP A 235 -0.77 -28.06 -6.36
C TRP A 235 -2.10 -28.46 -5.72
N PHE A 236 -2.65 -29.60 -6.12
CA PHE A 236 -3.94 -30.10 -5.65
C PHE A 236 -3.81 -31.46 -4.98
N ASN A 237 -4.46 -31.60 -3.82
CA ASN A 237 -4.55 -32.88 -3.15
C ASN A 237 -5.37 -33.89 -3.97
N LYS A 238 -4.91 -35.13 -4.02
CA LYS A 238 -5.64 -36.24 -4.65
C LYS A 238 -6.28 -37.14 -3.61
N ARG A 239 -7.44 -37.63 -3.92
CA ARG A 239 -8.13 -38.65 -3.15
C ARG A 239 -7.53 -40.04 -3.43
N ALA A 240 -7.93 -41.02 -2.64
CA ALA A 240 -7.48 -42.41 -2.80
C ALA A 240 -7.84 -43.02 -4.16
N ASP A 241 -8.92 -42.54 -4.80
CA ASP A 241 -9.34 -42.92 -6.15
C ASP A 241 -8.61 -42.18 -7.28
N GLY A 242 -7.65 -41.31 -6.94
CA GLY A 242 -6.85 -40.53 -7.89
C GLY A 242 -7.51 -39.24 -8.36
N THR A 243 -8.75 -38.95 -7.99
CA THR A 243 -9.42 -37.69 -8.31
C THR A 243 -8.89 -36.54 -7.45
N ILE A 244 -8.97 -35.32 -7.97
CA ILE A 244 -8.61 -34.12 -7.18
C ILE A 244 -9.64 -33.90 -6.06
N ALA A 245 -9.17 -33.60 -4.87
CA ALA A 245 -10.03 -33.30 -3.74
C ALA A 245 -10.71 -31.93 -3.94
N TYR A 246 -12.03 -31.93 -3.85
CA TYR A 246 -12.81 -30.69 -3.82
C TYR A 246 -13.06 -30.22 -2.39
N ALA A 247 -13.46 -28.97 -2.22
CA ALA A 247 -13.85 -28.43 -0.92
C ALA A 247 -15.12 -29.13 -0.42
N GLU A 248 -15.17 -29.46 0.87
CA GLU A 248 -16.34 -30.08 1.48
C GLU A 248 -16.48 -29.71 2.96
N ASN A 249 -17.74 -29.68 3.39
CA ASN A 249 -18.13 -29.62 4.79
C ASN A 249 -19.19 -30.72 4.99
N PRO A 250 -18.76 -31.94 5.30
CA PRO A 250 -19.64 -33.10 5.25
C PRO A 250 -20.96 -32.88 6.01
N PRO A 251 -22.10 -33.27 5.44
CA PRO A 251 -22.26 -34.00 4.17
C PRO A 251 -22.25 -33.13 2.89
N GLN A 252 -22.05 -31.81 3.01
CA GLN A 252 -22.08 -30.90 1.87
C GLN A 252 -20.79 -30.97 1.05
N LYS A 253 -20.93 -30.92 -0.27
CA LYS A 253 -19.84 -31.01 -1.25
C LYS A 253 -19.84 -29.77 -2.14
N TYR A 254 -18.65 -29.17 -2.31
CA TYR A 254 -18.42 -28.01 -3.18
C TYR A 254 -17.51 -28.44 -4.34
N GLN A 255 -18.07 -29.25 -5.25
CA GLN A 255 -17.32 -29.90 -6.34
C GLN A 255 -16.79 -28.89 -7.39
N ASP A 256 -17.32 -27.70 -7.38
CA ASP A 256 -16.90 -26.55 -8.18
C ASP A 256 -15.66 -25.85 -7.63
N ILE A 257 -15.12 -26.27 -6.46
CA ILE A 257 -13.98 -25.65 -5.79
C ILE A 257 -12.90 -26.68 -5.46
N TYR A 258 -11.71 -26.47 -5.97
CA TYR A 258 -10.50 -27.21 -5.65
C TYR A 258 -9.58 -26.35 -4.76
N PRO A 259 -9.41 -26.69 -3.47
CA PRO A 259 -8.44 -26.04 -2.60
C PRO A 259 -7.00 -26.26 -3.06
N ILE A 260 -6.15 -25.24 -2.92
CA ILE A 260 -4.72 -25.35 -3.19
C ILE A 260 -4.02 -26.00 -2.00
N ASN A 261 -3.12 -26.93 -2.26
CA ASN A 261 -2.21 -27.52 -1.29
C ASN A 261 -0.91 -26.72 -1.24
N PHE A 262 -0.81 -25.78 -0.31
CA PHE A 262 0.33 -24.90 -0.16
C PHE A 262 1.64 -25.62 0.20
N ASP A 263 1.57 -26.85 0.73
CA ASP A 263 2.74 -27.63 1.12
C ASP A 263 3.34 -28.42 -0.05
N ALA A 264 2.62 -28.55 -1.17
CA ALA A 264 3.07 -29.34 -2.31
C ALA A 264 4.22 -28.69 -3.09
N ASP A 265 4.14 -27.39 -3.30
CA ASP A 265 5.16 -26.57 -3.98
C ASP A 265 5.10 -25.13 -3.45
N TYR A 266 5.62 -24.94 -2.26
CA TYR A 266 5.57 -23.62 -1.58
C TYR A 266 6.20 -22.50 -2.43
N GLU A 267 7.37 -22.74 -3.02
CA GLU A 267 8.08 -21.72 -3.81
C GLU A 267 7.34 -21.39 -5.11
N GLY A 268 6.86 -22.40 -5.84
CA GLY A 268 6.09 -22.19 -7.07
C GLY A 268 4.78 -21.44 -6.81
N ILE A 269 4.02 -21.86 -5.82
CA ILE A 269 2.75 -21.21 -5.43
C ILE A 269 3.00 -19.78 -4.95
N ARG A 270 3.99 -19.56 -4.10
CA ARG A 270 4.37 -18.23 -3.63
C ARG A 270 4.73 -17.29 -4.78
N ASN A 271 5.57 -17.76 -5.70
CA ASN A 271 6.00 -16.95 -6.83
C ASN A 271 4.82 -16.60 -7.75
N GLU A 272 3.91 -17.53 -7.95
CA GLU A 272 2.70 -17.28 -8.74
C GLU A 272 1.74 -16.30 -8.06
N VAL A 273 1.52 -16.44 -6.75
CA VAL A 273 0.71 -15.48 -5.96
C VAL A 273 1.31 -14.07 -5.99
N LEU A 274 2.64 -13.94 -6.01
CA LEU A 274 3.31 -12.65 -6.12
C LEU A 274 3.30 -12.06 -7.54
N ARG A 275 3.07 -12.92 -8.57
CA ARG A 275 2.94 -12.52 -9.96
C ARG A 275 1.56 -11.92 -10.27
N ILE A 276 0.51 -12.47 -9.66
CA ILE A 276 -0.88 -11.99 -9.78
C ILE A 276 -1.01 -10.57 -9.22
#